data_f7c0669b3269f838495db585cec0eb5a
#
_entry.id   f7c0669b3269f838495db585cec0eb5a
#
_cell.length_a   1.000
_cell.length_b   1.000
_cell.length_c   1.000
_cell.angle_alpha   90.00
_cell.angle_beta   90.00
_cell.angle_gamma   90.00
#
_symmetry.space_group_name_H-M   'P 1'
#
loop_
_entity.id
_entity.type
_entity.pdbx_description
1 polymer ?
#
loop_
_entity_poly.entity_id
_entity_poly.type
_entity_poly.pdbx_seq_one_letter_code
_entity_poly.pdbx_strand_id
1 'polypeptide(L)'
;MGIFRGPNIVRDGLTVLLDSRSSRSYPGTGTTWYDLSGNDNHGTLYNFTGPSAGSTSGFDTTTKLMMYDRHVGTSDGTANNYVRIPNSDSLDNCLITNGMSISFWFRQDVYRCTAMTKWNSSWEVYYCSSLVFRTQGTGGSDLNTGDTALSGFHNICVTSTSTGRKVYVNGVVQATGTNTVSTQNTTSNVSIGAYDGGAYAMEGSLPYYALYNRELTSDEVNQNYNALKSGFGI
;
A
#
# COMPACT_ATOMS: atom_id res chain seq x y z
N MET A 1 -22.11 -19.78 -21.40
CA MET A 1 -21.09 -18.72 -21.54
C MET A 1 -20.21 -18.76 -20.29
N GLY A 2 -19.02 -19.34 -20.37
CA GLY A 2 -18.13 -19.51 -19.22
C GLY A 2 -17.62 -18.13 -18.79
N ILE A 3 -17.87 -17.77 -17.54
CA ILE A 3 -17.26 -16.59 -16.93
C ILE A 3 -15.79 -16.96 -16.70
N PHE A 4 -14.89 -16.50 -17.53
CA PHE A 4 -13.47 -16.52 -17.27
C PHE A 4 -13.21 -15.61 -16.05
N ARG A 5 -13.23 -16.20 -14.87
CA ARG A 5 -12.65 -15.56 -13.70
C ARG A 5 -11.13 -15.80 -13.81
N GLY A 6 -10.37 -14.73 -13.93
CA GLY A 6 -8.91 -14.80 -13.75
C GLY A 6 -8.55 -15.43 -12.41
N PRO A 7 -7.27 -15.72 -12.15
CA PRO A 7 -6.84 -16.25 -10.87
C PRO A 7 -7.32 -15.34 -9.73
N ASN A 8 -7.76 -15.94 -8.62
CA ASN A 8 -8.07 -15.17 -7.43
C ASN A 8 -6.75 -14.71 -6.78
N ILE A 9 -6.81 -13.59 -6.06
CA ILE A 9 -5.69 -13.20 -5.20
C ILE A 9 -5.46 -14.26 -4.13
N VAL A 10 -4.23 -14.33 -3.63
CA VAL A 10 -3.86 -15.15 -2.47
C VAL A 10 -4.63 -14.70 -1.25
N ARG A 11 -5.18 -15.64 -0.49
CA ARG A 11 -5.95 -15.37 0.73
C ARG A 11 -5.23 -15.82 2.00
N ASP A 12 -4.35 -16.80 1.88
CA ASP A 12 -3.56 -17.30 3.00
C ASP A 12 -2.63 -16.21 3.54
N GLY A 13 -2.71 -15.95 4.84
CA GLY A 13 -1.97 -14.89 5.51
C GLY A 13 -2.46 -13.45 5.25
N LEU A 14 -3.58 -13.26 4.53
CA LEU A 14 -4.12 -11.93 4.22
C LEU A 14 -4.72 -11.29 5.48
N THR A 15 -4.17 -10.15 5.91
CA THR A 15 -4.59 -9.41 7.11
C THR A 15 -5.32 -8.12 6.82
N VAL A 16 -5.06 -7.50 5.66
CA VAL A 16 -5.79 -6.33 5.17
C VAL A 16 -6.06 -6.50 3.69
N LEU A 17 -7.25 -6.12 3.25
CA LEU A 17 -7.60 -5.96 1.84
C LEU A 17 -8.51 -4.76 1.64
N LEU A 18 -8.00 -3.71 1.08
CA LEU A 18 -8.75 -2.53 0.68
C LEU A 18 -8.76 -2.43 -0.86
N ASP A 19 -9.95 -2.33 -1.46
CA ASP A 19 -10.11 -2.13 -2.90
C ASP A 19 -11.23 -1.13 -3.17
N SER A 20 -10.88 0.10 -3.53
CA SER A 20 -11.86 1.18 -3.76
C SER A 20 -12.79 0.90 -4.96
N ARG A 21 -12.40 0.02 -5.85
CA ARG A 21 -13.22 -0.39 -7.01
C ARG A 21 -14.35 -1.36 -6.63
N SER A 22 -14.26 -1.93 -5.41
CA SER A 22 -15.30 -2.79 -4.84
C SER A 22 -16.21 -1.96 -3.94
N SER A 23 -17.50 -1.89 -4.27
CA SER A 23 -18.49 -1.22 -3.42
C SER A 23 -18.65 -1.87 -2.02
N ARG A 24 -18.19 -3.11 -1.85
CA ARG A 24 -18.14 -3.77 -0.54
C ARG A 24 -17.00 -3.22 0.33
N SER A 25 -15.90 -2.78 -0.30
CA SER A 25 -14.77 -2.18 0.40
C SER A 25 -14.98 -0.67 0.56
N TYR A 26 -15.32 0.04 -0.53
CA TYR A 26 -15.69 1.44 -0.42
C TYR A 26 -17.03 1.72 -1.14
N PRO A 27 -18.09 2.06 -0.40
CA PRO A 27 -19.43 2.25 -0.98
C PRO A 27 -19.58 3.53 -1.81
N GLY A 28 -18.54 4.36 -1.88
CA GLY A 28 -18.52 5.63 -2.61
C GLY A 28 -18.90 6.83 -1.72
N THR A 29 -19.15 6.62 -0.44
CA THR A 29 -19.51 7.67 0.53
C THR A 29 -18.96 7.33 1.92
N GLY A 30 -18.85 8.36 2.77
CA GLY A 30 -18.36 8.21 4.15
C GLY A 30 -16.83 8.18 4.23
N THR A 31 -16.33 7.96 5.43
CA THR A 31 -14.91 8.01 5.74
C THR A 31 -14.31 6.63 6.04
N THR A 32 -15.08 5.56 5.95
CA THR A 32 -14.60 4.21 6.22
C THR A 32 -14.31 3.46 4.93
N TRP A 33 -13.09 2.95 4.80
CA TRP A 33 -12.68 2.02 3.77
C TRP A 33 -12.64 0.63 4.38
N TYR A 34 -13.64 -0.18 4.05
CA TYR A 34 -13.88 -1.49 4.69
C TYR A 34 -12.84 -2.52 4.23
N ASP A 35 -12.26 -3.19 5.19
CA ASP A 35 -11.36 -4.32 4.97
C ASP A 35 -12.16 -5.56 4.52
N LEU A 36 -11.68 -6.21 3.46
CA LEU A 36 -12.26 -7.44 2.89
C LEU A 36 -11.46 -8.71 3.24
N SER A 37 -10.45 -8.60 4.10
CA SER A 37 -9.67 -9.76 4.56
C SER A 37 -10.45 -10.63 5.53
N GLY A 38 -11.33 -10.02 6.32
CA GLY A 38 -12.08 -10.64 7.41
C GLY A 38 -11.51 -10.38 8.81
N ASN A 39 -10.49 -9.49 8.91
CA ASN A 39 -9.85 -9.15 10.19
C ASN A 39 -10.31 -7.79 10.74
N ASP A 40 -11.29 -7.14 10.08
CA ASP A 40 -11.86 -5.85 10.47
C ASP A 40 -10.83 -4.70 10.60
N ASN A 41 -9.72 -4.78 9.86
CA ASN A 41 -8.69 -3.75 9.77
C ASN A 41 -9.14 -2.62 8.82
N HIS A 42 -10.25 -1.98 9.15
CA HIS A 42 -10.83 -0.92 8.34
C HIS A 42 -9.93 0.33 8.32
N GLY A 43 -9.85 0.98 7.16
CA GLY A 43 -9.18 2.27 7.01
C GLY A 43 -10.15 3.42 7.26
N THR A 44 -9.66 4.46 7.93
CA THR A 44 -10.37 5.75 8.06
C THR A 44 -9.72 6.78 7.15
N LEU A 45 -10.51 7.43 6.30
CA LEU A 45 -10.09 8.48 5.39
C LEU A 45 -9.98 9.81 6.13
N TYR A 46 -8.82 10.47 6.04
CA TYR A 46 -8.57 11.79 6.62
C TYR A 46 -8.31 12.81 5.52
N ASN A 47 -8.95 13.97 5.63
CA ASN A 47 -8.81 15.13 4.74
C ASN A 47 -9.17 14.88 3.26
N PHE A 48 -9.85 13.80 2.95
CA PHE A 48 -10.38 13.58 1.60
C PHE A 48 -11.57 14.48 1.32
N THR A 49 -11.66 15.02 0.12
CA THR A 49 -12.88 15.67 -0.37
C THR A 49 -13.97 14.62 -0.62
N GLY A 50 -15.22 15.05 -0.69
CA GLY A 50 -16.32 14.15 -0.99
C GLY A 50 -16.21 13.51 -2.39
N PRO A 51 -16.93 12.41 -2.61
CA PRO A 51 -16.90 11.71 -3.90
C PRO A 51 -17.43 12.61 -5.02
N SER A 52 -16.69 12.69 -6.13
CA SER A 52 -17.09 13.44 -7.33
C SER A 52 -16.51 12.79 -8.60
N ALA A 53 -17.11 13.10 -9.73
CA ALA A 53 -16.57 12.69 -11.02
C ALA A 53 -15.32 13.49 -11.35
N GLY A 54 -14.23 12.80 -11.73
CA GLY A 54 -12.94 13.43 -12.05
C GLY A 54 -12.25 14.06 -10.84
N SER A 55 -12.54 13.59 -9.62
CA SER A 55 -11.90 14.08 -8.40
C SER A 55 -10.40 13.84 -8.42
N THR A 56 -9.62 14.83 -8.02
CA THR A 56 -8.18 14.71 -7.76
C THR A 56 -7.87 14.34 -6.31
N SER A 57 -8.85 14.51 -5.42
CA SER A 57 -8.76 14.14 -4.00
C SER A 57 -10.05 13.48 -3.57
N GLY A 58 -9.96 12.27 -3.04
CA GLY A 58 -11.11 11.49 -2.62
C GLY A 58 -11.48 10.39 -3.62
N PHE A 59 -12.72 9.94 -3.57
CA PHE A 59 -13.19 8.88 -4.44
C PHE A 59 -13.69 9.43 -5.78
N ASP A 60 -13.03 9.07 -6.87
CA ASP A 60 -13.54 9.36 -8.21
C ASP A 60 -14.65 8.39 -8.57
N THR A 61 -15.86 8.92 -8.70
CA THR A 61 -17.08 8.13 -9.00
C THR A 61 -17.11 7.56 -10.41
N THR A 62 -16.30 8.12 -11.34
CA THR A 62 -16.19 7.64 -12.73
C THR A 62 -15.23 6.45 -12.82
N THR A 63 -14.02 6.61 -12.31
CA THR A 63 -12.97 5.59 -12.40
C THR A 63 -12.99 4.59 -11.25
N LYS A 64 -13.72 4.89 -10.16
CA LYS A 64 -13.74 4.11 -8.91
C LYS A 64 -12.40 4.06 -8.19
N LEU A 65 -11.57 5.06 -8.43
CA LEU A 65 -10.22 5.14 -7.83
C LEU A 65 -10.23 6.02 -6.58
N MET A 66 -9.39 5.64 -5.62
CA MET A 66 -9.06 6.50 -4.48
C MET A 66 -7.92 7.42 -4.89
N MET A 67 -8.19 8.72 -4.89
CA MET A 67 -7.29 9.78 -5.33
C MET A 67 -6.72 10.51 -4.13
N TYR A 68 -5.42 10.71 -4.16
CA TYR A 68 -4.67 11.43 -3.13
C TYR A 68 -4.14 12.73 -3.72
N ASP A 69 -4.39 13.82 -3.01
CA ASP A 69 -3.89 15.15 -3.35
C ASP A 69 -2.99 15.66 -2.24
N ARG A 70 -1.81 16.09 -2.62
CA ARG A 70 -0.87 16.73 -1.74
C ARG A 70 -1.13 18.24 -1.71
N HIS A 71 -1.59 18.75 -0.60
CA HIS A 71 -1.74 20.19 -0.40
C HIS A 71 -0.35 20.85 -0.28
N VAL A 72 0.12 21.42 -1.40
CA VAL A 72 1.39 22.15 -1.46
C VAL A 72 1.26 23.44 -0.63
N GLY A 73 2.12 23.59 0.38
CA GLY A 73 2.17 24.82 1.19
C GLY A 73 1.90 24.67 2.69
N THR A 74 1.44 23.51 3.13
CA THR A 74 1.35 23.19 4.56
C THR A 74 2.58 22.42 4.99
N SER A 75 3.52 23.09 5.65
CA SER A 75 4.77 22.48 6.13
C SER A 75 4.56 21.44 7.21
N ASP A 76 3.39 21.45 7.86
CA ASP A 76 2.99 20.54 8.94
C ASP A 76 2.24 19.29 8.43
N GLY A 77 1.86 19.25 7.15
CA GLY A 77 1.17 18.10 6.54
C GLY A 77 -0.29 17.94 6.97
N THR A 78 -0.84 18.81 7.79
CA THR A 78 -2.17 18.64 8.42
C THR A 78 -3.34 18.62 7.43
N ALA A 79 -3.16 19.15 6.22
CA ALA A 79 -4.19 19.18 5.18
C ALA A 79 -4.07 18.03 4.16
N ASN A 80 -3.01 17.22 4.20
CA ASN A 80 -2.80 16.16 3.22
C ASN A 80 -3.74 14.97 3.47
N ASN A 81 -4.12 14.31 2.37
CA ASN A 81 -4.99 13.13 2.45
C ASN A 81 -4.19 11.90 2.86
N TYR A 82 -4.76 11.10 3.72
CA TYR A 82 -4.22 9.77 4.05
C TYR A 82 -5.31 8.87 4.60
N VAL A 83 -5.05 7.57 4.56
CA VAL A 83 -5.90 6.57 5.20
C VAL A 83 -5.14 5.99 6.39
N ARG A 84 -5.81 5.95 7.55
CA ARG A 84 -5.27 5.32 8.76
C ARG A 84 -5.98 4.00 9.01
N ILE A 85 -5.23 2.95 9.23
CA ILE A 85 -5.70 1.68 9.78
C ILE A 85 -5.19 1.60 11.22
N PRO A 86 -6.08 1.63 12.23
CA PRO A 86 -5.67 1.52 13.63
C PRO A 86 -4.89 0.25 13.88
N ASN A 87 -3.91 0.30 14.79
CA ASN A 87 -3.17 -0.89 15.16
C ASN A 87 -4.08 -1.97 15.76
N SER A 88 -3.75 -3.22 15.49
CA SER A 88 -4.46 -4.40 15.99
C SER A 88 -3.49 -5.58 16.10
N ASP A 89 -3.85 -6.61 16.86
CA ASP A 89 -3.03 -7.82 17.04
C ASP A 89 -2.70 -8.49 15.69
N SER A 90 -3.61 -8.44 14.72
CA SER A 90 -3.37 -9.00 13.39
C SER A 90 -2.30 -8.24 12.60
N LEU A 91 -2.17 -6.93 12.84
CA LEU A 91 -1.14 -6.08 12.23
C LEU A 91 0.21 -6.20 12.94
N ASP A 92 0.23 -6.60 14.21
CA ASP A 92 1.46 -6.87 14.95
C ASP A 92 2.19 -8.13 14.47
N ASN A 93 1.48 -9.02 13.78
CA ASN A 93 2.07 -10.16 13.10
C ASN A 93 2.63 -9.83 11.71
N CYS A 94 2.32 -8.65 11.17
CA CYS A 94 2.82 -8.15 9.87
C CYS A 94 4.11 -7.36 10.05
N LEU A 95 5.07 -7.92 10.75
CA LEU A 95 6.39 -7.30 10.97
C LEU A 95 7.46 -7.98 10.11
N ILE A 96 8.47 -7.21 9.75
CA ILE A 96 9.59 -7.68 8.94
C ILE A 96 10.23 -8.94 9.51
N THR A 97 10.39 -8.99 10.84
CA THR A 97 11.00 -10.11 11.56
C THR A 97 10.12 -11.36 11.59
N ASN A 98 8.81 -11.22 11.46
CA ASN A 98 7.86 -12.35 11.44
C ASN A 98 7.61 -12.89 10.04
N GLY A 99 8.04 -12.15 9.02
CA GLY A 99 7.64 -12.32 7.64
C GLY A 99 6.38 -11.51 7.33
N MET A 100 6.45 -10.74 6.24
CA MET A 100 5.32 -9.94 5.78
C MET A 100 5.39 -9.74 4.28
N SER A 101 4.25 -9.39 3.70
CA SER A 101 4.19 -8.90 2.32
C SER A 101 3.17 -7.78 2.21
N ILE A 102 3.51 -6.77 1.42
CA ILE A 102 2.61 -5.68 1.07
C ILE A 102 2.45 -5.68 -0.44
N SER A 103 1.21 -5.66 -0.94
CA SER A 103 0.93 -5.54 -2.36
C SER A 103 -0.06 -4.41 -2.60
N PHE A 104 0.26 -3.50 -3.49
CA PHE A 104 -0.61 -2.38 -3.81
C PHE A 104 -0.53 -2.00 -5.28
N TRP A 105 -1.59 -1.36 -5.76
CA TRP A 105 -1.62 -0.72 -7.07
C TRP A 105 -1.62 0.77 -6.88
N PHE A 106 -0.71 1.45 -7.57
CA PHE A 106 -0.62 2.89 -7.50
C PHE A 106 -0.28 3.50 -8.86
N ARG A 107 -0.68 4.74 -9.02
CA ARG A 107 -0.22 5.67 -10.03
C ARG A 107 0.23 6.94 -9.32
N GLN A 108 1.43 7.35 -9.58
CA GLN A 108 1.95 8.60 -9.06
C GLN A 108 1.92 9.66 -10.14
N ASP A 109 1.44 10.83 -9.78
CA ASP A 109 1.32 11.96 -10.70
C ASP A 109 2.43 13.01 -10.47
N VAL A 110 3.07 13.04 -9.27
CA VAL A 110 4.17 13.98 -8.94
C VAL A 110 5.24 13.32 -8.06
N TYR A 111 6.50 13.68 -8.26
CA TYR A 111 7.63 13.22 -7.48
C TYR A 111 7.57 13.67 -6.01
N ARG A 112 7.72 12.77 -5.10
CA ARG A 112 7.79 12.75 -3.63
C ARG A 112 6.54 12.19 -2.99
N CYS A 113 6.66 10.99 -2.42
CA CYS A 113 5.57 10.47 -1.63
C CYS A 113 5.97 9.32 -0.75
N THR A 114 5.29 9.21 0.35
CA THR A 114 5.13 7.98 1.10
C THR A 114 3.90 7.27 0.55
N ALA A 115 4.08 6.08 0.01
CA ALA A 115 2.94 5.28 -0.41
C ALA A 115 2.25 4.66 0.80
N MET A 116 3.02 4.13 1.76
CA MET A 116 2.49 3.52 2.98
C MET A 116 3.56 3.28 4.04
N THR A 117 3.14 3.25 5.30
CA THR A 117 4.06 3.09 6.42
C THR A 117 3.37 2.49 7.64
N LYS A 118 4.09 1.69 8.40
CA LYS A 118 3.86 1.45 9.82
C LYS A 118 5.03 2.13 10.55
N TRP A 119 4.89 3.46 10.71
CA TRP A 119 5.96 4.35 11.14
C TRP A 119 6.41 4.05 12.58
N ASN A 120 7.53 4.67 12.96
CA ASN A 120 8.14 4.55 14.27
C ASN A 120 8.70 3.16 14.58
N SER A 121 9.80 2.84 13.92
CA SER A 121 10.59 1.61 14.10
C SER A 121 9.96 0.33 13.52
N SER A 122 9.19 0.43 12.42
CA SER A 122 8.68 -0.74 11.70
C SER A 122 9.10 -0.72 10.22
N TRP A 123 8.23 -0.33 9.30
CA TRP A 123 8.53 -0.36 7.88
C TRP A 123 7.88 0.81 7.14
N GLU A 124 8.42 1.11 5.97
CA GLU A 124 7.92 2.10 5.04
C GLU A 124 8.18 1.65 3.61
N VAL A 125 7.20 1.83 2.72
CA VAL A 125 7.37 1.73 1.28
C VAL A 125 7.09 3.09 0.69
N TYR A 126 8.06 3.68 0.02
CA TYR A 126 7.91 4.98 -0.60
C TYR A 126 8.55 5.03 -1.98
N TYR A 127 8.05 5.93 -2.79
CA TYR A 127 8.57 6.23 -4.11
C TYR A 127 8.95 7.70 -4.18
N CYS A 128 10.23 7.97 -4.47
CA CYS A 128 10.72 9.31 -4.76
C CYS A 128 11.19 9.39 -6.22
N SER A 129 12.46 9.29 -6.51
CA SER A 129 13.01 9.03 -7.85
C SER A 129 13.13 7.54 -8.13
N SER A 130 13.06 6.74 -7.11
CA SER A 130 13.09 5.27 -7.13
C SER A 130 12.14 4.73 -6.06
N LEU A 131 11.72 3.49 -6.23
CA LEU A 131 10.95 2.78 -5.23
C LEU A 131 11.88 2.27 -4.13
N VAL A 132 11.55 2.59 -2.89
CA VAL A 132 12.33 2.20 -1.72
C VAL A 132 11.46 1.45 -0.73
N PHE A 133 11.93 0.30 -0.31
CA PHE A 133 11.43 -0.40 0.86
C PHE A 133 12.40 -0.16 2.02
N ARG A 134 11.99 0.67 2.95
CA ARG A 134 12.73 0.99 4.15
C ARG A 134 12.30 0.10 5.28
N THR A 135 13.25 -0.52 5.92
CA THR A 135 13.06 -1.17 7.21
C THR A 135 13.53 -0.25 8.31
N GLN A 136 12.74 -0.10 9.34
CA GLN A 136 13.03 0.75 10.49
C GLN A 136 13.25 -0.12 11.74
N GLY A 137 13.80 0.48 12.78
CA GLY A 137 14.23 -0.22 13.99
C GLY A 137 15.75 -0.36 14.03
N THR A 138 16.27 -1.03 15.05
CA THR A 138 17.72 -1.24 15.19
C THR A 138 18.26 -2.10 14.04
N GLY A 139 19.19 -1.55 13.27
CA GLY A 139 19.76 -2.19 12.09
C GLY A 139 18.94 -1.97 10.82
N GLY A 140 17.94 -1.08 10.84
CA GLY A 140 17.12 -0.74 9.68
C GLY A 140 17.93 -0.14 8.52
N SER A 141 17.50 -0.42 7.30
CA SER A 141 18.16 0.05 6.07
C SER A 141 17.18 0.16 4.91
N ASP A 142 17.60 0.83 3.84
CA ASP A 142 16.85 0.98 2.61
C ASP A 142 17.19 -0.14 1.62
N LEU A 143 16.17 -0.71 0.98
CA LEU A 143 16.28 -1.52 -0.21
C LEU A 143 15.71 -0.72 -1.38
N ASN A 144 16.57 -0.27 -2.27
CA ASN A 144 16.25 0.62 -3.39
C ASN A 144 16.26 -0.16 -4.70
N THR A 145 15.28 0.07 -5.56
CA THR A 145 15.20 -0.57 -6.89
C THR A 145 16.11 0.08 -7.93
N GLY A 146 16.80 1.16 -7.58
CA GLY A 146 17.46 2.01 -8.56
C GLY A 146 16.49 2.98 -9.23
N ASP A 147 16.87 3.55 -10.34
CA ASP A 147 16.03 4.50 -11.06
C ASP A 147 14.90 3.76 -11.80
N THR A 148 13.68 4.13 -11.52
CA THR A 148 12.50 3.62 -12.22
C THR A 148 11.48 4.74 -12.36
N ALA A 149 11.46 5.36 -13.53
CA ALA A 149 10.36 6.25 -13.89
C ALA A 149 9.10 5.39 -14.12
N LEU A 150 8.23 5.33 -13.13
CA LEU A 150 6.96 4.62 -13.21
C LEU A 150 5.90 5.58 -13.79
N SER A 151 5.44 5.32 -15.01
CA SER A 151 4.34 6.06 -15.65
C SER A 151 3.11 5.16 -15.74
N GLY A 152 1.94 5.67 -15.31
CA GLY A 152 0.71 4.90 -15.27
C GLY A 152 0.56 4.03 -14.02
N PHE A 153 -0.36 3.07 -14.05
CA PHE A 153 -0.55 2.15 -12.93
C PHE A 153 0.51 1.06 -12.89
N HIS A 154 1.02 0.80 -11.68
CA HIS A 154 1.94 -0.29 -11.40
C HIS A 154 1.48 -1.06 -10.17
N ASN A 155 1.67 -2.38 -10.20
CA ASN A 155 1.62 -3.20 -9.01
C ASN A 155 3.00 -3.22 -8.36
N ILE A 156 3.04 -2.87 -7.10
CA ILE A 156 4.22 -3.04 -6.25
C ILE A 156 3.93 -4.13 -5.25
N CYS A 157 4.87 -5.05 -5.09
CA CYS A 157 4.85 -5.97 -3.97
C CYS A 157 6.22 -5.93 -3.28
N VAL A 158 6.21 -5.79 -1.97
CA VAL A 158 7.39 -6.00 -1.14
C VAL A 158 7.17 -7.23 -0.28
N THR A 159 8.20 -8.05 -0.14
CA THR A 159 8.19 -9.20 0.75
C THR A 159 9.38 -9.12 1.68
N SER A 160 9.21 -9.59 2.91
CA SER A 160 10.28 -9.60 3.92
C SER A 160 10.16 -10.82 4.81
N THR A 161 11.32 -11.32 5.23
CA THR A 161 11.51 -12.32 6.30
C THR A 161 12.51 -11.79 7.31
N SER A 162 12.83 -12.58 8.32
CA SER A 162 13.90 -12.23 9.28
C SER A 162 15.29 -12.07 8.65
N THR A 163 15.52 -12.63 7.46
CA THR A 163 16.84 -12.66 6.84
C THR A 163 16.92 -12.01 5.46
N GLY A 164 15.79 -11.87 4.77
CA GLY A 164 15.77 -11.36 3.39
C GLY A 164 14.55 -10.54 3.07
N ARG A 165 14.67 -9.74 2.02
CA ARG A 165 13.59 -8.89 1.50
C ARG A 165 13.71 -8.69 0.01
N LYS A 166 12.56 -8.51 -0.65
CA LYS A 166 12.49 -8.31 -2.10
C LYS A 166 11.48 -7.21 -2.42
N VAL A 167 11.72 -6.53 -3.52
CA VAL A 167 10.77 -5.59 -4.13
C VAL A 167 10.45 -6.09 -5.53
N TYR A 168 9.17 -6.16 -5.84
CA TYR A 168 8.64 -6.55 -7.14
C TYR A 168 7.88 -5.38 -7.75
N VAL A 169 8.02 -5.20 -9.05
CA VAL A 169 7.22 -4.29 -9.87
C VAL A 169 6.55 -5.12 -10.95
N ASN A 170 5.23 -5.06 -11.03
CA ASN A 170 4.42 -5.81 -11.98
C ASN A 170 4.73 -7.32 -12.00
N GLY A 171 4.92 -7.89 -10.81
CA GLY A 171 5.23 -9.30 -10.62
C GLY A 171 6.70 -9.70 -10.82
N VAL A 172 7.57 -8.78 -11.26
CA VAL A 172 8.99 -9.03 -11.52
C VAL A 172 9.87 -8.47 -10.41
N VAL A 173 10.80 -9.28 -9.90
CA VAL A 173 11.78 -8.84 -8.88
C VAL A 173 12.66 -7.73 -9.45
N GLN A 174 12.71 -6.60 -8.77
CA GLN A 174 13.55 -5.45 -9.10
C GLN A 174 14.73 -5.29 -8.15
N ALA A 175 14.55 -5.64 -6.87
CA ALA A 175 15.60 -5.56 -5.89
C ALA A 175 15.51 -6.70 -4.88
N THR A 176 16.67 -7.15 -4.40
CA THR A 176 16.81 -8.12 -3.31
C THR A 176 17.81 -7.60 -2.28
N GLY A 177 17.59 -7.89 -1.02
CA GLY A 177 18.49 -7.49 0.05
C GLY A 177 18.36 -8.36 1.29
N THR A 178 19.34 -8.25 2.15
CA THR A 178 19.29 -8.87 3.49
C THR A 178 18.47 -8.02 4.44
N ASN A 179 17.91 -8.65 5.45
CA ASN A 179 17.25 -7.97 6.56
C ASN A 179 18.09 -8.13 7.82
N THR A 180 18.36 -7.03 8.50
CA THR A 180 19.17 -6.98 9.72
C THR A 180 18.42 -6.34 10.89
N VAL A 181 17.13 -6.10 10.73
CA VAL A 181 16.31 -5.47 11.79
C VAL A 181 16.15 -6.44 12.95
N SER A 182 16.48 -5.97 14.15
CA SER A 182 16.39 -6.76 15.38
C SER A 182 15.17 -6.43 16.25
N THR A 183 14.61 -5.22 16.11
CA THR A 183 13.45 -4.75 16.88
C THR A 183 12.48 -3.99 16.02
N GLN A 184 11.20 -4.11 16.32
CA GLN A 184 10.14 -3.40 15.61
C GLN A 184 9.05 -2.93 16.57
N ASN A 185 8.45 -1.79 16.23
CA ASN A 185 7.30 -1.26 16.95
C ASN A 185 6.02 -1.97 16.52
N THR A 186 5.24 -2.41 17.49
CA THR A 186 3.96 -3.09 17.27
C THR A 186 2.74 -2.19 17.50
N THR A 187 2.91 -0.96 18.03
CA THR A 187 1.80 -0.10 18.45
C THR A 187 1.40 0.98 17.45
N SER A 188 2.20 1.20 16.39
CA SER A 188 1.91 2.21 15.38
C SER A 188 0.79 1.79 14.45
N ASN A 189 -0.03 2.76 14.03
CA ASN A 189 -1.01 2.56 12.98
C ASN A 189 -0.34 2.28 11.63
N VAL A 190 -1.07 1.63 10.72
CA VAL A 190 -0.70 1.63 9.30
C VAL A 190 -1.31 2.86 8.65
N SER A 191 -0.50 3.59 7.89
CA SER A 191 -0.92 4.76 7.13
C SER A 191 -0.65 4.58 5.64
N ILE A 192 -1.60 4.99 4.79
CA ILE A 192 -1.55 4.87 3.34
C ILE A 192 -1.69 6.27 2.74
N GLY A 193 -0.81 6.61 1.80
CA GLY A 193 -0.80 7.89 1.11
C GLY A 193 0.00 8.98 1.79
N ALA A 194 0.22 8.89 3.10
CA ALA A 194 1.10 9.78 3.88
C ALA A 194 1.52 9.10 5.18
N TYR A 195 2.41 9.73 5.94
CA TYR A 195 2.62 9.37 7.34
C TYR A 195 1.35 9.62 8.17
N ASP A 196 1.24 8.92 9.29
CA ASP A 196 0.16 9.19 10.24
C ASP A 196 0.23 10.65 10.71
N GLY A 197 -0.87 11.41 10.44
CA GLY A 197 -0.88 12.86 10.61
C GLY A 197 -0.67 13.66 9.32
N GLY A 198 -0.44 13.01 8.15
CA GLY A 198 -0.47 13.64 6.83
C GLY A 198 0.88 14.16 6.30
N ALA A 199 2.00 13.99 7.04
CA ALA A 199 3.31 14.37 6.53
C ALA A 199 3.77 13.45 5.38
N TYR A 200 4.60 13.96 4.48
CA TYR A 200 5.16 13.21 3.34
C TYR A 200 4.09 12.54 2.45
N ALA A 201 3.07 13.30 2.09
CA ALA A 201 1.94 12.80 1.34
C ALA A 201 2.26 12.54 -0.13
N MET A 202 1.58 11.51 -0.68
CA MET A 202 1.58 11.23 -2.11
C MET A 202 0.59 12.13 -2.87
N GLU A 203 0.83 12.25 -4.16
CA GLU A 203 -0.13 12.78 -5.13
C GLU A 203 -0.31 11.75 -6.24
N GLY A 204 -1.56 11.34 -6.48
CA GLY A 204 -1.87 10.29 -7.42
C GLY A 204 -3.02 9.40 -6.98
N SER A 205 -2.97 8.14 -7.32
CA SER A 205 -4.01 7.17 -6.98
C SER A 205 -3.45 5.90 -6.37
N LEU A 206 -4.07 5.43 -5.29
CA LEU A 206 -3.78 4.15 -4.66
C LEU A 206 -5.12 3.45 -4.34
N PRO A 207 -5.70 2.76 -5.32
CA PRO A 207 -7.04 2.18 -5.18
C PRO A 207 -7.06 0.78 -4.56
N TYR A 208 -5.92 0.13 -4.44
CA TYR A 208 -5.81 -1.24 -3.93
C TYR A 208 -4.62 -1.39 -2.99
N TYR A 209 -4.87 -2.02 -1.85
CA TYR A 209 -3.88 -2.34 -0.84
C TYR A 209 -4.17 -3.69 -0.20
N ALA A 210 -3.15 -4.52 -0.10
CA ALA A 210 -3.20 -5.81 0.60
C ALA A 210 -1.96 -5.99 1.48
N LEU A 211 -2.15 -6.45 2.70
CA LEU A 211 -1.11 -6.77 3.67
C LEU A 211 -1.24 -8.23 4.08
N TYR A 212 -0.11 -8.92 4.17
CA TYR A 212 -0.01 -10.32 4.56
C TYR A 212 0.94 -10.47 5.75
N ASN A 213 0.64 -11.37 6.66
CA ASN A 213 1.47 -11.71 7.82
C ASN A 213 2.51 -12.81 7.53
N ARG A 214 2.88 -12.97 6.26
CA ARG A 214 3.92 -13.89 5.79
C ARG A 214 4.58 -13.39 4.51
N GLU A 215 5.72 -13.97 4.17
CA GLU A 215 6.29 -13.80 2.85
C GLU A 215 5.41 -14.48 1.80
N LEU A 216 5.07 -13.77 0.73
CA LEU A 216 4.53 -14.36 -0.49
C LEU A 216 5.68 -14.91 -1.33
N THR A 217 5.48 -16.10 -1.90
CA THR A 217 6.37 -16.63 -2.92
C THR A 217 6.30 -15.82 -4.22
N SER A 218 7.30 -15.94 -5.08
CA SER A 218 7.28 -15.27 -6.39
C SER A 218 6.08 -15.67 -7.25
N ASP A 219 5.63 -16.92 -7.14
CA ASP A 219 4.44 -17.40 -7.86
C ASP A 219 3.15 -16.76 -7.31
N GLU A 220 3.05 -16.59 -6.01
CA GLU A 220 1.92 -15.91 -5.36
C GLU A 220 1.90 -14.40 -5.69
N VAL A 221 3.06 -13.76 -5.75
CA VAL A 221 3.17 -12.36 -6.22
C VAL A 221 2.68 -12.25 -7.66
N ASN A 222 3.11 -13.15 -8.55
CA ASN A 222 2.65 -13.22 -9.94
C ASN A 222 1.15 -13.54 -10.03
N GLN A 223 0.63 -14.42 -9.18
CA GLN A 223 -0.80 -14.72 -9.11
C GLN A 223 -1.60 -13.45 -8.78
N ASN A 224 -1.21 -12.71 -7.75
CA ASN A 224 -1.87 -11.47 -7.35
C ASN A 224 -1.81 -10.41 -8.46
N TYR A 225 -0.66 -10.23 -9.10
CA TYR A 225 -0.51 -9.33 -10.23
C TYR A 225 -1.45 -9.71 -11.37
N ASN A 226 -1.43 -10.97 -11.80
CA ASN A 226 -2.26 -11.46 -12.91
C ASN A 226 -3.76 -11.42 -12.61
N ALA A 227 -4.14 -11.58 -11.34
CA ALA A 227 -5.55 -11.49 -10.91
C ALA A 227 -6.13 -10.09 -11.09
N LEU A 228 -5.31 -9.05 -11.04
CA LEU A 228 -5.76 -7.67 -10.93
C LEU A 228 -5.40 -6.79 -12.14
N LYS A 229 -4.36 -7.12 -12.91
CA LYS A 229 -3.78 -6.25 -13.96
C LYS A 229 -4.79 -5.76 -15.00
N SER A 230 -5.72 -6.62 -15.43
CA SER A 230 -6.74 -6.24 -16.41
C SER A 230 -7.68 -5.13 -15.88
N GLY A 231 -7.90 -5.07 -14.58
CA GLY A 231 -8.67 -4.03 -13.93
C GLY A 231 -7.96 -2.67 -13.86
N PHE A 232 -6.67 -2.63 -14.23
CA PHE A 232 -5.84 -1.41 -14.30
C PHE A 232 -5.37 -1.08 -15.72
N GLY A 233 -5.91 -1.82 -16.72
CA GLY A 233 -5.63 -1.55 -18.12
C GLY A 233 -4.26 -2.05 -18.61
N ILE A 234 -3.70 -3.06 -17.93
CA ILE A 234 -2.40 -3.66 -18.24
C ILE A 234 -2.55 -5.11 -18.70
#